data_34c66a5fe7d61bf49455b5884400d3e4
#
_entry.id   34c66a5fe7d61bf49455b5884400d3e4
#
_cell.length_a   1.000
_cell.length_b   1.000
_cell.length_c   1.000
_cell.angle_alpha   90.00
_cell.angle_beta   90.00
_cell.angle_gamma   90.00
#
_symmetry.space_group_name_H-M   'P 1'
#
loop_
_entity.id
_entity.type
_entity.pdbx_description
1 polymer ?
#
loop_
_entity_poly.entity_id
_entity_poly.type
_entity_poly.pdbx_seq_one_letter_code
_entity_poly.pdbx_strand_id
1 'polypeptide(L)'
;MNTLKLQGANLNYYKVGEGPVLILVPGANGTGDIFLPLAEQLKDRFTVVGVDRRDYGHSELTEPLPERAQNPDDDYRVKRDAQDVAELAKHLSDEPVYILGSSSGSIVTMHVLKDYPEVVKQIAFHEPPINTFLPDSQYWKEKNDQIVEQIASEGLQKGMQTFGETLNISAIDAKDMSKPVSEDDEAQKAQYERMIFWANYEIRQYTHSDITLEVLSKHKDIVTLLNGTDSVGSFPQDVNFYIEEQTGIKIVDIPGGHLGYVQKPEGFANTLTNMWL
;
A
#
# COMPACT_ATOMS: atom_id res chain seq x y z
N MET A 1 17.95 11.08 -0.20
CA MET A 1 17.48 9.98 -1.06
C MET A 1 18.60 8.95 -1.22
N ASN A 2 18.25 7.68 -1.17
CA ASN A 2 19.18 6.56 -1.33
C ASN A 2 18.66 5.67 -2.47
N THR A 3 19.54 4.88 -3.07
CA THR A 3 19.19 3.98 -4.18
C THR A 3 19.72 2.58 -3.91
N LEU A 4 18.84 1.58 -3.99
CA LEU A 4 19.20 0.16 -3.99
C LEU A 4 19.06 -0.39 -5.39
N LYS A 5 20.15 -0.95 -5.92
CA LYS A 5 20.14 -1.60 -7.24
C LYS A 5 19.61 -3.01 -7.12
N LEU A 6 18.52 -3.29 -7.81
CA LEU A 6 17.83 -4.58 -7.84
C LEU A 6 17.79 -5.11 -9.28
N GLN A 7 17.39 -6.36 -9.42
CA GLN A 7 17.16 -6.93 -10.74
C GLN A 7 16.02 -6.19 -11.45
N GLY A 8 16.34 -5.55 -12.57
CA GLY A 8 15.38 -4.85 -13.42
C GLY A 8 14.91 -3.50 -12.90
N ALA A 9 15.46 -2.98 -11.77
CA ALA A 9 15.15 -1.64 -11.28
C ALA A 9 16.21 -1.04 -10.36
N ASN A 10 16.22 0.28 -10.27
CA ASN A 10 16.88 1.05 -9.22
C ASN A 10 15.79 1.52 -8.24
N LEU A 11 15.74 0.92 -7.04
CA LEU A 11 14.74 1.26 -6.04
C LEU A 11 15.20 2.47 -5.21
N ASN A 12 14.39 3.51 -5.18
CA ASN A 12 14.66 4.72 -4.41
C ASN A 12 13.94 4.72 -3.06
N TYR A 13 14.61 5.22 -2.02
CA TYR A 13 14.03 5.36 -0.69
C TYR A 13 14.67 6.51 0.07
N TYR A 14 13.94 7.07 1.01
CA TYR A 14 14.53 7.92 2.05
C TYR A 14 14.68 7.11 3.34
N LYS A 15 15.62 7.58 4.19
CA LYS A 15 15.84 7.04 5.52
C LYS A 15 16.08 8.18 6.50
N VAL A 16 15.31 8.22 7.60
CA VAL A 16 15.41 9.23 8.65
C VAL A 16 15.30 8.58 10.03
N GLY A 17 15.93 9.20 11.03
CA GLY A 17 15.84 8.75 12.42
C GLY A 17 16.83 7.63 12.77
N GLU A 18 16.72 7.18 14.02
CA GLU A 18 17.58 6.15 14.63
C GLU A 18 16.71 5.16 15.44
N GLY A 19 17.10 3.89 15.44
CA GLY A 19 16.40 2.81 16.13
C GLY A 19 16.13 1.62 15.22
N PRO A 20 15.23 0.72 15.62
CA PRO A 20 14.84 -0.41 14.77
C PRO A 20 14.27 0.07 13.43
N VAL A 21 14.53 -0.67 12.36
CA VAL A 21 14.06 -0.31 11.00
C VAL A 21 12.55 -0.48 10.89
N LEU A 22 11.88 0.55 10.37
CA LEU A 22 10.47 0.55 9.98
C LEU A 22 10.34 0.93 8.51
N ILE A 23 9.88 0.00 7.68
CA ILE A 23 9.62 0.24 6.25
C ILE A 23 8.16 0.61 6.06
N LEU A 24 7.91 1.74 5.37
CA LEU A 24 6.59 2.25 5.01
C LEU A 24 6.37 2.03 3.51
N VAL A 25 5.35 1.22 3.18
CA VAL A 25 5.04 0.81 1.80
C VAL A 25 3.76 1.51 1.34
N PRO A 26 3.85 2.43 0.35
CA PRO A 26 2.71 3.22 -0.10
C PRO A 26 1.73 2.43 -0.97
N GLY A 27 0.48 2.90 -0.99
CA GLY A 27 -0.59 2.41 -1.86
C GLY A 27 -0.49 2.92 -3.30
N ALA A 28 -1.63 3.29 -3.88
CA ALA A 28 -1.79 3.65 -5.28
C ALA A 28 -0.93 4.85 -5.77
N ASN A 29 -0.56 5.77 -4.87
CA ASN A 29 0.36 6.86 -5.22
C ASN A 29 1.78 6.40 -5.53
N GLY A 30 2.19 5.22 -5.04
CA GLY A 30 3.45 4.54 -5.33
C GLY A 30 4.70 5.13 -4.68
N THR A 31 4.65 6.34 -4.12
CA THR A 31 5.82 7.06 -3.62
C THR A 31 5.85 7.16 -2.10
N GLY A 32 7.04 6.97 -1.51
CA GLY A 32 7.26 6.98 -0.07
C GLY A 32 7.13 8.36 0.58
N ASP A 33 7.19 9.43 -0.19
CA ASP A 33 7.08 10.82 0.28
C ASP A 33 5.75 11.13 0.97
N ILE A 34 4.68 10.39 0.66
CA ILE A 34 3.38 10.51 1.33
C ILE A 34 3.49 10.28 2.85
N PHE A 35 4.48 9.52 3.29
CA PHE A 35 4.71 9.23 4.71
C PHE A 35 5.65 10.21 5.42
N LEU A 36 6.16 11.26 4.75
CA LEU A 36 7.07 12.22 5.39
C LEU A 36 6.49 12.85 6.66
N PRO A 37 5.20 13.24 6.75
CA PRO A 37 4.63 13.74 7.99
C PRO A 37 4.68 12.72 9.13
N LEU A 38 4.42 11.45 8.86
CA LEU A 38 4.49 10.35 9.82
C LEU A 38 5.94 10.05 10.20
N ALA A 39 6.86 10.02 9.23
CA ALA A 39 8.27 9.74 9.45
C ALA A 39 8.91 10.75 10.40
N GLU A 40 8.53 12.04 10.29
CA GLU A 40 8.99 13.09 11.20
C GLU A 40 8.58 12.83 12.66
N GLN A 41 7.40 12.24 12.90
CA GLN A 41 6.91 11.90 14.23
C GLN A 41 7.56 10.63 14.81
N LEU A 42 8.05 9.74 13.94
CA LEU A 42 8.60 8.44 14.34
C LEU A 42 10.14 8.41 14.43
N LYS A 43 10.83 9.41 13.90
CA LYS A 43 12.30 9.41 13.73
C LYS A 43 13.11 9.26 15.03
N ASP A 44 12.54 9.63 16.18
CA ASP A 44 13.19 9.48 17.49
C ASP A 44 13.03 8.07 18.09
N ARG A 45 12.28 7.19 17.42
CA ARG A 45 11.96 5.83 17.87
C ARG A 45 12.35 4.75 16.88
N PHE A 46 12.36 5.09 15.58
CA PHE A 46 12.64 4.18 14.48
C PHE A 46 13.62 4.79 13.48
N THR A 47 14.37 3.94 12.83
CA THR A 47 14.93 4.26 11.51
C THR A 47 13.81 4.09 10.49
N VAL A 48 13.15 5.19 10.14
CA VAL A 48 11.99 5.19 9.24
C VAL A 48 12.44 5.24 7.80
N VAL A 49 11.92 4.33 6.99
CA VAL A 49 12.25 4.17 5.57
C VAL A 49 10.98 4.26 4.74
N GLY A 50 10.84 5.28 3.92
CA GLY A 50 9.77 5.38 2.94
C GLY A 50 10.29 5.03 1.56
N VAL A 51 9.67 4.07 0.88
CA VAL A 51 10.10 3.52 -0.40
C VAL A 51 9.24 4.04 -1.55
N ASP A 52 9.87 4.45 -2.64
CA ASP A 52 9.20 4.60 -3.92
C ASP A 52 9.13 3.21 -4.56
N ARG A 53 7.89 2.68 -4.77
CA ARG A 53 7.74 1.37 -5.39
C ARG A 53 8.28 1.38 -6.83
N ARG A 54 8.59 0.23 -7.35
CA ARG A 54 9.14 0.04 -8.71
C ARG A 54 8.33 0.80 -9.76
N ASP A 55 9.01 1.65 -10.55
CA ASP A 55 8.47 2.54 -11.57
C ASP A 55 7.60 3.72 -11.05
N TYR A 56 7.76 4.04 -9.76
CA TYR A 56 7.15 5.23 -9.16
C TYR A 56 8.21 6.20 -8.65
N GLY A 57 7.88 7.49 -8.69
CA GLY A 57 8.72 8.54 -8.11
C GLY A 57 10.12 8.57 -8.73
N HIS A 58 11.13 8.31 -7.89
CA HIS A 58 12.53 8.23 -8.31
C HIS A 58 13.03 6.80 -8.49
N SER A 59 12.16 5.80 -8.35
CA SER A 59 12.48 4.40 -8.68
C SER A 59 12.33 4.16 -10.17
N GLU A 60 13.41 3.72 -10.81
CA GLU A 60 13.48 3.56 -12.27
C GLU A 60 13.58 2.10 -12.66
N LEU A 61 12.87 1.71 -13.73
CA LEU A 61 13.10 0.43 -14.38
C LEU A 61 14.42 0.46 -15.14
N THR A 62 15.25 -0.56 -14.96
CA THR A 62 16.48 -0.80 -15.77
C THR A 62 16.24 -1.84 -16.87
N GLU A 63 15.11 -2.52 -16.82
CA GLU A 63 14.61 -3.48 -17.81
C GLU A 63 13.10 -3.23 -18.01
N PRO A 64 12.56 -3.40 -19.22
CA PRO A 64 11.13 -3.23 -19.46
C PRO A 64 10.32 -4.25 -18.67
N LEU A 65 9.09 -3.84 -18.26
CA LEU A 65 8.15 -4.79 -17.67
C LEU A 65 7.81 -5.89 -18.69
N PRO A 66 7.75 -7.16 -18.26
CA PRO A 66 7.31 -8.23 -19.15
C PRO A 66 5.83 -8.08 -19.51
N GLU A 67 5.42 -8.61 -20.66
CA GLU A 67 4.03 -8.54 -21.14
C GLU A 67 3.02 -9.03 -20.11
N ARG A 68 3.37 -10.08 -19.34
CA ARG A 68 2.51 -10.61 -18.27
C ARG A 68 2.18 -9.59 -17.15
N ALA A 69 2.93 -8.52 -17.00
CA ALA A 69 2.67 -7.49 -16.00
C ALA A 69 1.34 -6.75 -16.25
N GLN A 70 0.84 -6.73 -17.49
CA GLN A 70 -0.46 -6.14 -17.85
C GLN A 70 -1.62 -7.12 -17.70
N ASN A 71 -1.34 -8.41 -17.52
CA ASN A 71 -2.41 -9.40 -17.35
C ASN A 71 -3.10 -9.19 -15.98
N PRO A 72 -4.42 -8.90 -15.95
CA PRO A 72 -5.15 -8.66 -14.71
C PRO A 72 -5.21 -9.87 -13.76
N ASP A 73 -4.98 -11.08 -14.28
CA ASP A 73 -5.00 -12.33 -13.52
C ASP A 73 -3.57 -12.83 -13.18
N ASP A 74 -2.53 -11.99 -13.34
CA ASP A 74 -1.14 -12.38 -13.06
C ASP A 74 -0.56 -11.57 -11.89
N ASP A 75 -0.04 -12.26 -10.90
CA ASP A 75 0.53 -11.69 -9.68
C ASP A 75 1.97 -11.18 -9.84
N TYR A 76 2.51 -11.16 -11.04
CA TYR A 76 3.92 -10.78 -11.29
C TYR A 76 4.27 -9.44 -10.63
N ARG A 77 3.42 -8.41 -10.80
CA ARG A 77 3.70 -7.07 -10.30
C ARG A 77 3.76 -7.03 -8.76
N VAL A 78 2.73 -7.53 -8.10
CA VAL A 78 2.65 -7.50 -6.64
C VAL A 78 3.75 -8.35 -6.00
N LYS A 79 4.08 -9.51 -6.58
CA LYS A 79 5.18 -10.36 -6.10
C LYS A 79 6.55 -9.72 -6.31
N ARG A 80 6.71 -8.97 -7.40
CA ARG A 80 7.96 -8.24 -7.64
C ARG A 80 8.12 -7.08 -6.65
N ASP A 81 7.08 -6.29 -6.39
CA ASP A 81 7.11 -5.24 -5.37
C ASP A 81 7.39 -5.84 -3.97
N ALA A 82 6.79 -6.98 -3.64
CA ALA A 82 7.07 -7.67 -2.37
C ALA A 82 8.53 -8.12 -2.26
N GLN A 83 9.11 -8.66 -3.33
CA GLN A 83 10.53 -9.01 -3.38
C GLN A 83 11.42 -7.78 -3.16
N ASP A 84 11.09 -6.66 -3.79
CA ASP A 84 11.85 -5.41 -3.64
C ASP A 84 11.85 -4.93 -2.17
N VAL A 85 10.70 -5.00 -1.49
CA VAL A 85 10.60 -4.65 -0.06
C VAL A 85 11.43 -5.63 0.79
N ALA A 86 11.40 -6.92 0.50
CA ALA A 86 12.18 -7.92 1.23
C ALA A 86 13.70 -7.73 1.01
N GLU A 87 14.14 -7.43 -0.21
CA GLU A 87 15.53 -7.13 -0.51
C GLU A 87 15.99 -5.80 0.15
N LEU A 88 15.11 -4.80 0.19
CA LEU A 88 15.36 -3.56 0.93
C LEU A 88 15.51 -3.82 2.44
N ALA A 89 14.65 -4.65 3.02
CA ALA A 89 14.75 -5.04 4.43
C ALA A 89 16.11 -5.68 4.75
N LYS A 90 16.52 -6.66 3.94
CA LYS A 90 17.83 -7.34 4.07
C LYS A 90 19.03 -6.41 3.84
N HIS A 91 18.87 -5.38 2.99
CA HIS A 91 19.91 -4.36 2.78
C HIS A 91 20.08 -3.42 3.99
N LEU A 92 18.98 -3.16 4.71
CA LEU A 92 18.95 -2.18 5.80
C LEU A 92 19.26 -2.78 7.17
N SER A 93 19.04 -4.09 7.36
CA SER A 93 19.16 -4.75 8.65
C SER A 93 19.47 -6.23 8.51
N ASP A 94 20.34 -6.75 9.38
CA ASP A 94 20.58 -8.18 9.54
C ASP A 94 19.46 -8.86 10.39
N GLU A 95 18.64 -8.06 11.08
CA GLU A 95 17.51 -8.50 11.91
C GLU A 95 16.19 -8.23 11.21
N PRO A 96 15.12 -8.99 11.52
CA PRO A 96 13.78 -8.73 11.01
C PRO A 96 13.31 -7.30 11.35
N VAL A 97 12.58 -6.67 10.42
CA VAL A 97 12.17 -5.27 10.49
C VAL A 97 10.67 -5.11 10.76
N TYR A 98 10.27 -3.92 11.19
CA TYR A 98 8.87 -3.51 11.24
C TYR A 98 8.42 -3.06 9.84
N ILE A 99 7.19 -3.40 9.47
CA ILE A 99 6.64 -3.02 8.15
C ILE A 99 5.21 -2.49 8.32
N LEU A 100 4.94 -1.35 7.71
CA LEU A 100 3.59 -0.81 7.54
C LEU A 100 3.27 -0.74 6.05
N GLY A 101 2.25 -1.46 5.62
CA GLY A 101 1.63 -1.25 4.31
C GLY A 101 0.35 -0.43 4.45
N SER A 102 0.08 0.45 3.50
CA SER A 102 -1.17 1.21 3.43
C SER A 102 -1.88 0.99 2.10
N SER A 103 -3.20 0.77 2.13
CA SER A 103 -4.00 0.54 0.93
C SER A 103 -3.45 -0.65 0.11
N SER A 104 -3.24 -0.50 -1.20
CA SER A 104 -2.59 -1.55 -2.03
C SER A 104 -1.15 -1.87 -1.58
N GLY A 105 -0.47 -0.98 -0.86
CA GLY A 105 0.80 -1.28 -0.19
C GLY A 105 0.66 -2.34 0.92
N SER A 106 -0.51 -2.44 1.57
CA SER A 106 -0.81 -3.56 2.47
C SER A 106 -0.83 -4.90 1.73
N ILE A 107 -1.34 -4.93 0.50
CA ILE A 107 -1.35 -6.15 -0.32
C ILE A 107 0.08 -6.55 -0.69
N VAL A 108 0.92 -5.59 -1.07
CA VAL A 108 2.36 -5.85 -1.28
C VAL A 108 2.99 -6.46 -0.03
N THR A 109 2.72 -5.90 1.14
CA THR A 109 3.31 -6.38 2.40
C THR A 109 2.70 -7.70 2.88
N MET A 110 1.45 -8.05 2.50
CA MET A 110 0.91 -9.40 2.66
C MET A 110 1.70 -10.43 1.84
N HIS A 111 2.16 -10.07 0.63
CA HIS A 111 3.06 -10.93 -0.16
C HIS A 111 4.47 -11.00 0.45
N VAL A 112 4.97 -9.93 1.08
CA VAL A 112 6.21 -10.03 1.88
C VAL A 112 6.04 -11.06 2.99
N LEU A 113 4.94 -11.00 3.74
CA LEU A 113 4.64 -11.95 4.81
C LEU A 113 4.51 -13.40 4.30
N LYS A 114 3.92 -13.58 3.11
CA LYS A 114 3.75 -14.90 2.46
C LYS A 114 5.07 -15.51 2.02
N ASP A 115 5.88 -14.74 1.29
CA ASP A 115 7.02 -15.25 0.53
C ASP A 115 8.37 -15.01 1.23
N TYR A 116 8.44 -14.05 2.17
CA TYR A 116 9.67 -13.61 2.88
C TYR A 116 9.41 -13.37 4.38
N PRO A 117 8.72 -14.27 5.10
CA PRO A 117 8.36 -14.03 6.52
C PRO A 117 9.57 -13.82 7.42
N GLU A 118 10.74 -14.29 7.04
CA GLU A 118 11.99 -14.16 7.80
C GLU A 118 12.46 -12.70 7.95
N VAL A 119 12.04 -11.78 7.07
CA VAL A 119 12.41 -10.37 7.19
C VAL A 119 11.45 -9.57 8.08
N VAL A 120 10.35 -10.18 8.54
CA VAL A 120 9.26 -9.50 9.23
C VAL A 120 9.35 -9.71 10.74
N LYS A 121 9.53 -8.64 11.52
CA LYS A 121 9.43 -8.65 12.97
C LYS A 121 7.99 -8.44 13.43
N GLN A 122 7.35 -7.39 12.94
CA GLN A 122 5.94 -7.07 13.12
C GLN A 122 5.45 -6.37 11.84
N ILE A 123 4.21 -6.60 11.47
CA ILE A 123 3.64 -6.03 10.26
C ILE A 123 2.22 -5.52 10.52
N ALA A 124 1.90 -4.36 9.96
CA ALA A 124 0.58 -3.79 10.02
C ALA A 124 0.01 -3.54 8.62
N PHE A 125 -1.27 -3.85 8.45
CA PHE A 125 -2.03 -3.63 7.22
C PHE A 125 -3.06 -2.53 7.47
N HIS A 126 -2.81 -1.35 6.92
CA HIS A 126 -3.71 -0.21 7.02
C HIS A 126 -4.68 -0.20 5.83
N GLU A 127 -5.91 -0.58 6.11
CA GLU A 127 -7.04 -0.54 5.18
C GLU A 127 -6.75 -1.16 3.80
N PRO A 128 -6.46 -2.47 3.74
CA PRO A 128 -6.17 -3.16 2.48
C PRO A 128 -7.42 -3.32 1.61
N PRO A 129 -7.41 -2.92 0.32
CA PRO A 129 -8.55 -3.12 -0.57
C PRO A 129 -8.54 -4.51 -1.25
N ILE A 130 -7.99 -5.53 -0.61
CA ILE A 130 -7.91 -6.88 -1.16
C ILE A 130 -9.29 -7.55 -1.15
N ASN A 131 -9.64 -8.24 -2.23
CA ASN A 131 -10.96 -8.83 -2.39
C ASN A 131 -10.96 -10.33 -2.71
N THR A 132 -9.80 -10.93 -2.94
CA THR A 132 -9.66 -12.31 -3.44
C THR A 132 -10.34 -13.37 -2.58
N PHE A 133 -10.36 -13.18 -1.26
CA PHE A 133 -10.94 -14.15 -0.31
C PHE A 133 -12.33 -13.73 0.22
N LEU A 134 -12.88 -12.61 -0.25
CA LEU A 134 -14.21 -12.17 0.17
C LEU A 134 -15.30 -13.05 -0.48
N PRO A 135 -16.46 -13.24 0.20
CA PRO A 135 -17.56 -14.01 -0.36
C PRO A 135 -18.09 -13.48 -1.70
N ASP A 136 -17.99 -12.16 -1.89
CA ASP A 136 -18.41 -11.43 -3.09
C ASP A 136 -17.23 -10.99 -3.98
N SER A 137 -16.11 -11.73 -3.94
CA SER A 137 -14.87 -11.41 -4.67
C SER A 137 -15.09 -11.15 -6.16
N GLN A 138 -16.01 -11.90 -6.81
CA GLN A 138 -16.33 -11.72 -8.22
C GLN A 138 -16.97 -10.34 -8.49
N TYR A 139 -17.87 -9.88 -7.63
CA TYR A 139 -18.45 -8.54 -7.72
C TYR A 139 -17.37 -7.45 -7.67
N TRP A 140 -16.41 -7.57 -6.75
CA TRP A 140 -15.32 -6.61 -6.61
C TRP A 140 -14.35 -6.65 -7.79
N LYS A 141 -14.10 -7.84 -8.35
CA LYS A 141 -13.31 -7.97 -9.58
C LYS A 141 -13.97 -7.23 -10.75
N GLU A 142 -15.27 -7.43 -10.96
CA GLU A 142 -16.04 -6.73 -12.00
C GLU A 142 -16.07 -5.21 -11.80
N LYS A 143 -16.12 -4.73 -10.54
CA LYS A 143 -16.00 -3.30 -10.22
C LYS A 143 -14.64 -2.72 -10.59
N ASN A 144 -13.56 -3.43 -10.30
CA ASN A 144 -12.22 -3.00 -10.69
C ASN A 144 -12.04 -2.98 -12.22
N ASP A 145 -12.58 -3.97 -12.94
CA ASP A 145 -12.59 -3.97 -14.41
C ASP A 145 -13.35 -2.75 -14.95
N GLN A 146 -14.54 -2.47 -14.40
CA GLN A 146 -15.34 -1.28 -14.77
C GLN A 146 -14.57 0.03 -14.56
N ILE A 147 -13.85 0.18 -13.44
CA ILE A 147 -13.04 1.37 -13.17
C ILE A 147 -11.96 1.54 -14.24
N VAL A 148 -11.22 0.48 -14.56
CA VAL A 148 -10.16 0.51 -15.58
C VAL A 148 -10.72 0.82 -16.97
N GLU A 149 -11.86 0.21 -17.35
CA GLU A 149 -12.55 0.50 -18.61
C GLU A 149 -13.00 1.96 -18.69
N GLN A 150 -13.51 2.53 -17.60
CA GLN A 150 -13.90 3.94 -17.57
C GLN A 150 -12.70 4.88 -17.66
N ILE A 151 -11.58 4.56 -17.00
CA ILE A 151 -10.34 5.34 -17.16
C ILE A 151 -9.92 5.37 -18.63
N ALA A 152 -9.98 4.23 -19.31
CA ALA A 152 -9.58 4.11 -20.72
C ALA A 152 -10.54 4.81 -21.70
N SER A 153 -11.86 4.77 -21.45
CA SER A 153 -12.88 5.26 -22.37
C SER A 153 -13.40 6.67 -22.07
N GLU A 154 -13.46 7.06 -20.80
CA GLU A 154 -14.03 8.33 -20.33
C GLU A 154 -13.00 9.23 -19.63
N GLY A 155 -11.77 8.73 -19.40
CA GLY A 155 -10.66 9.46 -18.80
C GLY A 155 -10.50 9.23 -17.29
N LEU A 156 -9.32 9.58 -16.79
CA LEU A 156 -8.88 9.33 -15.41
C LEU A 156 -9.86 9.89 -14.37
N GLN A 157 -10.33 11.12 -14.56
CA GLN A 157 -11.22 11.77 -13.59
C GLN A 157 -12.52 10.98 -13.38
N LYS A 158 -13.11 10.46 -14.45
CA LYS A 158 -14.35 9.68 -14.36
C LYS A 158 -14.13 8.33 -13.68
N GLY A 159 -13.08 7.62 -14.05
CA GLY A 159 -12.73 6.36 -13.39
C GLY A 159 -12.41 6.54 -11.90
N MET A 160 -11.70 7.61 -11.53
CA MET A 160 -11.41 7.91 -10.13
C MET A 160 -12.64 8.31 -9.32
N GLN A 161 -13.63 8.98 -9.94
CA GLN A 161 -14.92 9.21 -9.31
C GLN A 161 -15.62 7.86 -8.99
N THR A 162 -15.70 6.97 -9.97
CA THR A 162 -16.30 5.62 -9.79
C THR A 162 -15.53 4.82 -8.74
N PHE A 163 -14.19 4.90 -8.71
CA PHE A 163 -13.36 4.28 -7.69
C PHE A 163 -13.74 4.76 -6.27
N GLY A 164 -13.82 6.09 -6.07
CA GLY A 164 -14.21 6.68 -4.78
C GLY A 164 -15.61 6.27 -4.32
N GLU A 165 -16.58 6.29 -5.24
CA GLU A 165 -17.97 5.84 -4.98
C GLU A 165 -18.04 4.35 -4.65
N THR A 166 -17.28 3.51 -5.37
CA THR A 166 -17.25 2.05 -5.17
C THR A 166 -16.66 1.68 -3.81
N LEU A 167 -15.60 2.37 -3.37
CA LEU A 167 -14.96 2.11 -2.07
C LEU A 167 -15.66 2.81 -0.90
N ASN A 168 -16.70 3.61 -1.15
CA ASN A 168 -17.36 4.43 -0.15
C ASN A 168 -16.37 5.27 0.67
N ILE A 169 -15.49 5.97 -0.04
CA ILE A 169 -14.41 6.77 0.56
C ILE A 169 -15.01 7.90 1.41
N SER A 170 -14.49 8.08 2.62
CA SER A 170 -14.93 9.13 3.54
C SER A 170 -14.73 10.55 2.97
N ALA A 171 -15.50 11.53 3.43
CA ALA A 171 -15.41 12.91 2.95
C ALA A 171 -14.02 13.55 3.20
N ILE A 172 -13.35 13.17 4.30
CA ILE A 172 -12.00 13.66 4.61
C ILE A 172 -10.98 13.10 3.62
N ASP A 173 -11.06 11.81 3.30
CA ASP A 173 -10.18 11.15 2.36
C ASP A 173 -10.44 11.63 0.93
N ALA A 174 -11.72 11.74 0.54
CA ALA A 174 -12.11 12.27 -0.76
C ALA A 174 -11.56 13.68 -1.03
N LYS A 175 -11.54 14.54 -0.01
CA LYS A 175 -10.96 15.89 -0.10
C LYS A 175 -9.45 15.85 -0.38
N ASP A 176 -8.72 14.94 0.29
CA ASP A 176 -7.27 14.82 0.13
C ASP A 176 -6.89 14.12 -1.18
N MET A 177 -7.72 13.17 -1.64
CA MET A 177 -7.52 12.41 -2.87
C MET A 177 -8.01 13.15 -4.13
N SER A 178 -8.92 14.13 -4.00
CA SER A 178 -9.57 14.84 -5.12
C SER A 178 -8.80 16.06 -5.64
N LYS A 179 -7.53 16.22 -5.27
CA LYS A 179 -6.71 17.28 -5.87
C LYS A 179 -6.68 17.10 -7.38
N PRO A 180 -6.97 18.17 -8.17
CA PRO A 180 -7.02 18.06 -9.61
C PRO A 180 -5.72 17.47 -10.18
N VAL A 181 -5.85 16.45 -10.99
CA VAL A 181 -4.74 15.85 -11.73
C VAL A 181 -4.89 16.31 -13.17
N SER A 182 -3.97 17.16 -13.66
CA SER A 182 -3.98 17.67 -15.03
C SER A 182 -2.59 17.46 -15.67
N GLU A 183 -2.54 17.54 -17.00
CA GLU A 183 -1.29 17.46 -17.76
C GLU A 183 -0.56 18.81 -17.88
N ASP A 184 -1.14 19.90 -17.33
CA ASP A 184 -0.67 21.26 -17.55
C ASP A 184 0.50 21.70 -16.65
N ASP A 185 0.78 20.92 -15.59
CA ASP A 185 1.86 21.13 -14.62
C ASP A 185 2.72 19.87 -14.51
N GLU A 186 4.04 20.00 -14.44
CA GLU A 186 4.95 18.86 -14.40
C GLU A 186 4.67 17.90 -13.22
N ALA A 187 4.34 18.44 -12.04
CA ALA A 187 3.99 17.63 -10.88
C ALA A 187 2.64 16.93 -11.06
N GLN A 188 1.65 17.60 -11.66
CA GLN A 188 0.34 17.04 -11.96
C GLN A 188 0.44 16.00 -13.08
N LYS A 189 1.28 16.25 -14.09
CA LYS A 189 1.57 15.26 -15.14
C LYS A 189 2.17 14.00 -14.57
N ALA A 190 3.17 14.11 -13.70
CA ALA A 190 3.77 12.95 -13.03
C ALA A 190 2.75 12.18 -12.17
N GLN A 191 1.82 12.88 -11.51
CA GLN A 191 0.73 12.24 -10.76
C GLN A 191 -0.25 11.55 -11.70
N TYR A 192 -0.61 12.17 -12.83
CA TYR A 192 -1.46 11.57 -13.85
C TYR A 192 -0.84 10.27 -14.40
N GLU A 193 0.42 10.30 -14.79
CA GLU A 193 1.16 9.13 -15.29
C GLU A 193 1.18 7.98 -14.27
N ARG A 194 1.42 8.29 -12.98
CA ARG A 194 1.36 7.29 -11.90
C ARG A 194 -0.03 6.66 -11.78
N MET A 195 -1.09 7.43 -11.87
CA MET A 195 -2.45 6.91 -11.76
C MET A 195 -2.84 6.04 -12.97
N ILE A 196 -2.39 6.41 -14.17
CA ILE A 196 -2.54 5.57 -15.37
C ILE A 196 -1.74 4.26 -15.24
N PHE A 197 -0.51 4.34 -14.71
CA PHE A 197 0.29 3.16 -14.43
C PHE A 197 -0.41 2.21 -13.43
N TRP A 198 -0.87 2.76 -12.30
CA TRP A 198 -1.64 2.02 -11.31
C TRP A 198 -2.89 1.34 -11.91
N ALA A 199 -3.65 2.04 -12.74
CA ALA A 199 -4.84 1.48 -13.38
C ALA A 199 -4.51 0.31 -14.32
N ASN A 200 -3.41 0.41 -15.07
CA ASN A 200 -3.02 -0.61 -16.05
C ASN A 200 -2.33 -1.83 -15.43
N TYR A 201 -1.59 -1.66 -14.32
CA TYR A 201 -0.65 -2.66 -13.82
C TYR A 201 -0.92 -3.12 -12.39
N GLU A 202 -1.85 -2.49 -11.65
CA GLU A 202 -1.96 -2.77 -10.21
C GLU A 202 -3.38 -3.01 -9.70
N ILE A 203 -4.35 -2.13 -9.97
CA ILE A 203 -5.66 -2.22 -9.31
C ILE A 203 -6.28 -3.62 -9.41
N ARG A 204 -6.23 -4.26 -10.56
CA ARG A 204 -6.79 -5.60 -10.79
C ARG A 204 -5.86 -6.69 -10.24
N GLN A 205 -4.58 -6.63 -10.61
CA GLN A 205 -3.56 -7.61 -10.26
C GLN A 205 -3.35 -7.74 -8.75
N TYR A 206 -3.39 -6.62 -8.00
CA TYR A 206 -3.13 -6.61 -6.57
C TYR A 206 -4.35 -7.01 -5.77
N THR A 207 -5.51 -6.38 -6.04
CA THR A 207 -6.72 -6.60 -5.24
C THR A 207 -7.26 -8.02 -5.35
N HIS A 208 -6.95 -8.73 -6.44
CA HIS A 208 -7.38 -10.12 -6.69
C HIS A 208 -6.20 -11.10 -6.74
N SER A 209 -5.10 -10.78 -6.06
CA SER A 209 -3.90 -11.64 -5.99
C SER A 209 -4.10 -12.89 -5.11
N ASP A 210 -3.14 -13.82 -5.14
CA ASP A 210 -3.23 -15.15 -4.53
C ASP A 210 -2.97 -15.19 -3.00
N ILE A 211 -3.26 -14.10 -2.28
CA ILE A 211 -3.24 -14.09 -0.82
C ILE A 211 -4.44 -14.83 -0.27
N THR A 212 -4.21 -15.65 0.76
CA THR A 212 -5.25 -16.42 1.44
C THR A 212 -5.34 -16.06 2.93
N LEU A 213 -6.50 -16.28 3.53
CA LEU A 213 -6.68 -16.12 4.98
C LEU A 213 -5.78 -17.07 5.78
N GLU A 214 -5.39 -18.24 5.21
CA GLU A 214 -4.47 -19.17 5.83
C GLU A 214 -3.06 -18.54 6.03
N VAL A 215 -2.57 -17.81 5.03
CA VAL A 215 -1.29 -17.08 5.14
C VAL A 215 -1.34 -16.11 6.31
N LEU A 216 -2.40 -15.33 6.44
CA LEU A 216 -2.57 -14.36 7.51
C LEU A 216 -2.68 -15.05 8.87
N SER A 217 -3.52 -16.10 8.96
CA SER A 217 -3.73 -16.88 10.20
C SER A 217 -2.45 -17.52 10.71
N LYS A 218 -1.60 -18.03 9.82
CA LYS A 218 -0.31 -18.65 10.15
C LYS A 218 0.63 -17.68 10.87
N HIS A 219 0.53 -16.40 10.57
CA HIS A 219 1.40 -15.35 11.08
C HIS A 219 0.68 -14.35 12.01
N LYS A 220 -0.50 -14.73 12.54
CA LYS A 220 -1.37 -13.82 13.33
C LYS A 220 -0.70 -13.12 14.51
N ASP A 221 0.32 -13.73 15.10
CA ASP A 221 1.02 -13.19 16.27
C ASP A 221 1.92 -11.99 15.95
N ILE A 222 2.22 -11.77 14.67
CA ILE A 222 3.05 -10.64 14.19
C ILE A 222 2.26 -9.69 13.28
N VAL A 223 0.99 -9.96 13.03
CA VAL A 223 0.11 -9.16 12.16
C VAL A 223 -0.84 -8.31 12.98
N THR A 224 -0.99 -7.05 12.61
CA THR A 224 -2.02 -6.13 13.12
C THR A 224 -2.80 -5.52 11.95
N LEU A 225 -4.12 -5.44 12.08
CA LEU A 225 -4.98 -4.71 11.14
C LEU A 225 -5.21 -3.30 11.68
N LEU A 226 -5.15 -2.29 10.81
CA LEU A 226 -5.37 -0.89 11.20
C LEU A 226 -6.56 -0.32 10.45
N ASN A 227 -7.52 0.25 11.19
CA ASN A 227 -8.66 0.98 10.65
C ASN A 227 -8.62 2.45 11.11
N GLY A 228 -8.75 3.38 10.17
CA GLY A 228 -8.81 4.80 10.46
C GLY A 228 -10.10 5.19 11.18
N THR A 229 -10.03 6.01 12.23
CA THR A 229 -11.21 6.47 12.97
C THR A 229 -12.16 7.34 12.15
N ASP A 230 -11.66 7.93 11.06
CA ASP A 230 -12.40 8.89 10.23
C ASP A 230 -12.81 8.29 8.85
N SER A 231 -12.52 7.02 8.58
CA SER A 231 -12.90 6.29 7.36
C SER A 231 -13.96 5.20 7.59
N VAL A 232 -14.77 5.36 8.63
CA VAL A 232 -15.79 4.37 9.02
C VAL A 232 -16.78 4.09 7.90
N GLY A 233 -16.99 2.81 7.59
CA GLY A 233 -17.90 2.33 6.56
C GLY A 233 -17.29 2.30 5.14
N SER A 234 -15.98 2.53 5.01
CA SER A 234 -15.29 2.32 3.73
C SER A 234 -15.03 0.83 3.48
N PHE A 235 -15.03 0.43 2.20
CA PHE A 235 -14.74 -0.95 1.82
C PHE A 235 -13.43 -1.52 2.39
N PRO A 236 -12.30 -0.78 2.43
CA PRO A 236 -11.07 -1.30 3.01
C PRO A 236 -11.17 -1.63 4.51
N GLN A 237 -12.06 -0.95 5.25
CA GLN A 237 -12.36 -1.33 6.64
C GLN A 237 -13.19 -2.60 6.73
N ASP A 238 -14.17 -2.78 5.84
CA ASP A 238 -14.98 -4.00 5.77
C ASP A 238 -14.11 -5.22 5.50
N VAL A 239 -13.06 -5.07 4.67
CA VAL A 239 -12.04 -6.11 4.47
C VAL A 239 -11.36 -6.49 5.77
N ASN A 240 -10.91 -5.52 6.57
CA ASN A 240 -10.27 -5.78 7.86
C ASN A 240 -11.25 -6.46 8.84
N PHE A 241 -12.51 -6.04 8.89
CA PHE A 241 -13.53 -6.71 9.72
C PHE A 241 -13.71 -8.17 9.30
N TYR A 242 -13.73 -8.44 7.99
CA TYR A 242 -13.81 -9.81 7.50
C TYR A 242 -12.57 -10.64 7.89
N ILE A 243 -11.36 -10.07 7.74
CA ILE A 243 -10.12 -10.74 8.16
C ILE A 243 -10.16 -11.03 9.67
N GLU A 244 -10.53 -10.07 10.52
CA GLU A 244 -10.63 -10.27 11.98
C GLU A 244 -11.62 -11.40 12.32
N GLU A 245 -12.81 -11.39 11.70
CA GLU A 245 -13.83 -12.42 11.92
C GLU A 245 -13.32 -13.82 11.57
N GLN A 246 -12.61 -13.98 10.46
CA GLN A 246 -12.17 -15.26 9.95
C GLN A 246 -10.88 -15.79 10.61
N THR A 247 -9.99 -14.90 11.08
CA THR A 247 -8.64 -15.26 11.55
C THR A 247 -8.40 -15.00 13.04
N GLY A 248 -9.19 -14.12 13.63
CA GLY A 248 -8.98 -13.60 14.99
C GLY A 248 -7.82 -12.61 15.13
N ILE A 249 -7.21 -12.17 14.01
CA ILE A 249 -6.24 -11.06 14.00
C ILE A 249 -6.97 -9.79 14.42
N LYS A 250 -6.37 -9.03 15.35
CA LYS A 250 -7.03 -7.88 15.93
C LYS A 250 -6.92 -6.62 15.09
N ILE A 251 -8.02 -5.88 15.03
CA ILE A 251 -8.04 -4.53 14.50
C ILE A 251 -7.65 -3.56 15.63
N VAL A 252 -6.79 -2.61 15.29
CA VAL A 252 -6.45 -1.45 16.11
C VAL A 252 -6.94 -0.20 15.38
N ASP A 253 -7.77 0.59 16.07
CA ASP A 253 -8.21 1.89 15.57
C ASP A 253 -7.04 2.87 15.58
N ILE A 254 -6.85 3.58 14.46
CA ILE A 254 -5.78 4.54 14.31
C ILE A 254 -6.33 5.92 13.90
N PRO A 255 -5.81 7.03 14.49
CA PRO A 255 -6.34 8.37 14.20
C PRO A 255 -6.23 8.76 12.73
N GLY A 256 -7.29 9.34 12.19
CA GLY A 256 -7.42 9.78 10.79
C GLY A 256 -8.24 8.81 9.95
N GLY A 257 -8.34 9.09 8.65
CA GLY A 257 -8.98 8.24 7.67
C GLY A 257 -8.00 7.31 6.95
N HIS A 258 -8.31 6.99 5.70
CA HIS A 258 -7.45 6.20 4.81
C HIS A 258 -6.07 6.85 4.61
N LEU A 259 -5.98 8.16 4.73
CA LEU A 259 -4.73 8.94 4.72
C LEU A 259 -4.35 9.45 6.12
N GLY A 260 -4.67 8.70 7.18
CA GLY A 260 -4.44 9.09 8.58
C GLY A 260 -3.00 9.50 8.89
N TYR A 261 -2.01 8.88 8.24
CA TYR A 261 -0.59 9.19 8.36
C TYR A 261 -0.22 10.59 7.80
N VAL A 262 -1.09 11.20 6.99
CA VAL A 262 -0.98 12.59 6.52
C VAL A 262 -1.85 13.52 7.35
N GLN A 263 -3.09 13.09 7.66
CA GLN A 263 -4.12 13.90 8.30
C GLN A 263 -3.86 14.10 9.80
N LYS A 264 -3.40 13.05 10.49
CA LYS A 264 -3.15 13.01 11.94
C LYS A 264 -1.85 12.29 12.29
N PRO A 265 -0.70 12.73 11.74
CA PRO A 265 0.56 12.00 11.80
C PRO A 265 1.06 11.75 13.24
N GLU A 266 0.86 12.69 14.17
CA GLU A 266 1.24 12.53 15.58
C GLU A 266 0.43 11.41 16.26
N GLY A 267 -0.89 11.41 16.12
CA GLY A 267 -1.76 10.38 16.69
C GLY A 267 -1.48 9.01 16.07
N PHE A 268 -1.27 8.97 14.76
CA PHE A 268 -0.90 7.76 14.02
C PHE A 268 0.43 7.18 14.54
N ALA A 269 1.47 8.03 14.69
CA ALA A 269 2.78 7.65 15.22
C ALA A 269 2.70 7.12 16.66
N ASN A 270 1.93 7.77 17.52
CA ASN A 270 1.74 7.35 18.91
C ASN A 270 1.11 5.95 18.98
N THR A 271 0.10 5.67 18.13
CA THR A 271 -0.52 4.34 18.06
C THR A 271 0.49 3.28 17.62
N LEU A 272 1.25 3.51 16.55
CA LEU A 272 2.28 2.56 16.09
C LEU A 272 3.38 2.33 17.16
N THR A 273 3.84 3.40 17.80
CA THR A 273 4.87 3.30 18.85
C THR A 273 4.38 2.47 20.02
N ASN A 274 3.18 2.73 20.53
CA ASN A 274 2.60 1.99 21.65
C ASN A 274 2.32 0.52 21.33
N MET A 275 2.07 0.22 20.06
CA MET A 275 1.80 -1.15 19.59
C MET A 275 3.08 -1.98 19.46
N TRP A 276 4.20 -1.36 19.09
CA TRP A 276 5.42 -2.08 18.68
C TRP A 276 6.62 -1.93 19.65
N LEU A 277 6.62 -0.91 20.51
CA LEU A 277 7.70 -0.61 21.47
C LEU A 277 7.17 -0.54 22.90
#